data_8afa6047fd75e58b33d76e5a95fc2eb2
#
_entry.id   8afa6047fd75e58b33d76e5a95fc2eb2
#
_cell.length_a   1.000
_cell.length_b   1.000
_cell.length_c   1.000
_cell.angle_alpha   90.00
_cell.angle_beta   90.00
_cell.angle_gamma   90.00
#
_symmetry.space_group_name_H-M   'P 1'
#
loop_
_entity.id
_entity.type
_entity.pdbx_description
1 polymer ?
#
loop_
_entity_poly.entity_id
_entity_poly.type
_entity_poly.pdbx_seq_one_letter_code
_entity_poly.pdbx_strand_id
1 'polypeptide(L)'
;MIHMLSSFDLKPGEDWKVLVCDYDNFLTNLRAVDMIIDAGPLGHRVEDTPMDTDKARTQSCFSLMRFRDRAQLDAAYAYIQANTQPSTATHLRMYRRLTNAVFLCWEDTNLGKDTT
;
A
#
# COMPACT_ATOMS: atom_id res chain seq x y z
N MET A 1 11.36 9.93 -3.74
CA MET A 1 10.00 9.36 -3.56
C MET A 1 10.12 7.90 -3.16
N ILE A 2 9.29 7.49 -2.23
CA ILE A 2 9.26 6.10 -1.77
C ILE A 2 7.97 5.44 -2.25
N HIS A 3 8.11 4.22 -2.78
CA HIS A 3 7.01 3.40 -3.28
C HIS A 3 6.83 2.21 -2.34
N MET A 4 5.66 2.07 -1.75
CA MET A 4 5.34 0.91 -0.93
C MET A 4 4.45 -0.03 -1.73
N LEU A 5 5.01 -1.15 -2.13
CA LEU A 5 4.30 -2.21 -2.81
C LEU A 5 3.79 -3.20 -1.76
N SER A 6 2.50 -3.42 -1.75
CA SER A 6 1.86 -4.39 -0.87
C SER A 6 1.30 -5.53 -1.72
N SER A 7 1.66 -6.75 -1.37
CA SER A 7 1.11 -7.95 -2.00
C SER A 7 0.34 -8.73 -0.94
N PHE A 8 -0.84 -9.20 -1.27
CA PHE A 8 -1.71 -9.84 -0.27
C PHE A 8 -2.75 -10.73 -0.92
N ASP A 9 -3.45 -11.50 -0.10
CA ASP A 9 -4.66 -12.22 -0.46
C ASP A 9 -5.82 -11.72 0.39
N LEU A 10 -7.04 -11.86 -0.10
CA LEU A 10 -8.23 -11.68 0.73
C LEU A 10 -8.43 -12.91 1.60
N LYS A 11 -8.85 -12.69 2.84
CA LYS A 11 -9.30 -13.79 3.68
C LYS A 11 -10.54 -14.45 3.06
N PRO A 12 -10.73 -15.76 3.26
CA PRO A 12 -11.95 -16.44 2.80
C PRO A 12 -13.21 -15.75 3.30
N GLY A 13 -14.18 -15.56 2.41
CA GLY A 13 -15.43 -14.90 2.73
C GLY A 13 -15.45 -13.39 2.64
N GLU A 14 -14.30 -12.76 2.41
CA GLU A 14 -14.23 -11.31 2.24
C GLU A 14 -14.65 -10.89 0.83
N ASP A 15 -15.31 -9.72 0.74
CA ASP A 15 -15.79 -9.14 -0.50
C ASP A 15 -14.77 -8.10 -1.01
N TRP A 16 -14.33 -8.26 -2.27
CA TRP A 16 -13.41 -7.33 -2.92
C TRP A 16 -13.93 -5.89 -2.91
N LYS A 17 -15.22 -5.69 -3.17
CA LYS A 17 -15.82 -4.35 -3.22
C LYS A 17 -15.76 -3.66 -1.87
N VAL A 18 -15.95 -4.41 -0.80
CA VAL A 18 -15.86 -3.88 0.57
C VAL A 18 -14.41 -3.48 0.88
N LEU A 19 -13.45 -4.30 0.47
CA LEU A 19 -12.03 -3.94 0.62
C LEU A 19 -11.70 -2.65 -0.12
N VAL A 20 -12.18 -2.49 -1.37
CA VAL A 20 -11.94 -1.28 -2.14
C VAL A 20 -12.51 -0.05 -1.43
N CYS A 21 -13.71 -0.14 -0.87
CA CYS A 21 -14.29 0.94 -0.09
C CYS A 21 -13.45 1.28 1.14
N ASP A 22 -13.02 0.29 1.88
CA ASP A 22 -12.19 0.52 3.07
C ASP A 22 -10.83 1.13 2.71
N TYR A 23 -10.24 0.68 1.61
CA TYR A 23 -8.99 1.22 1.09
C TYR A 23 -9.15 2.71 0.72
N ASP A 24 -10.19 3.05 -0.03
CA ASP A 24 -10.46 4.43 -0.43
C ASP A 24 -10.69 5.34 0.78
N ASN A 25 -11.40 4.87 1.79
CA ASN A 25 -11.62 5.62 3.03
C ASN A 25 -10.30 5.85 3.77
N PHE A 26 -9.45 4.85 3.85
CA PHE A 26 -8.13 4.96 4.47
C PHE A 26 -7.27 5.99 3.73
N LEU A 27 -7.22 5.92 2.40
CA LEU A 27 -6.45 6.86 1.59
C LEU A 27 -6.97 8.30 1.75
N THR A 28 -8.28 8.47 1.77
CA THR A 28 -8.90 9.79 1.99
C THR A 28 -8.44 10.39 3.31
N ASN A 29 -8.41 9.58 4.38
CA ASN A 29 -7.94 10.03 5.68
C ASN A 29 -6.47 10.43 5.67
N LEU A 30 -5.61 9.63 5.02
CA LEU A 30 -4.17 9.94 4.94
C LEU A 30 -3.91 11.19 4.10
N ARG A 31 -4.64 11.37 3.00
CA ARG A 31 -4.50 12.58 2.16
C ARG A 31 -4.92 13.83 2.91
N ALA A 32 -5.96 13.74 3.69
CA ALA A 32 -6.49 14.90 4.45
C ALA A 32 -5.46 15.47 5.44
N VAL A 33 -4.51 14.64 5.90
CA VAL A 33 -3.47 15.04 6.86
C VAL A 33 -2.08 15.04 6.26
N ASP A 34 -1.95 14.97 4.94
CA ASP A 34 -0.68 15.00 4.20
C ASP A 34 0.29 13.87 4.63
N MET A 35 -0.22 12.68 4.84
CA MET A 35 0.58 11.51 5.23
C MET A 35 0.90 10.59 4.05
N ILE A 36 0.49 10.96 2.83
CA ILE A 36 0.73 10.21 1.60
C ILE A 36 0.70 11.19 0.43
N ILE A 37 1.47 10.89 -0.62
CA ILE A 37 1.39 11.65 -1.88
C ILE A 37 0.21 11.16 -2.71
N ASP A 38 0.22 9.89 -3.06
CA ASP A 38 -0.86 9.27 -3.82
C ASP A 38 -0.79 7.74 -3.67
N ALA A 39 -1.76 7.07 -4.29
CA ALA A 39 -1.81 5.63 -4.36
C ALA A 39 -2.51 5.20 -5.64
N GLY A 40 -2.09 4.07 -6.18
CA GLY A 40 -2.80 3.42 -7.27
C GLY A 40 -4.02 2.66 -6.78
N PRO A 41 -4.86 2.17 -7.68
CA PRO A 41 -5.97 1.30 -7.31
C PRO A 41 -5.46 -0.04 -6.81
N LEU A 42 -6.30 -0.74 -6.06
CA LEU A 42 -6.08 -2.15 -5.78
C LEU A 42 -6.20 -2.96 -7.06
N GLY A 43 -5.42 -4.00 -7.19
CA GLY A 43 -5.43 -4.82 -8.40
C GLY A 43 -5.05 -6.27 -8.15
N HIS A 44 -5.04 -7.03 -9.23
CA HIS A 44 -4.74 -8.45 -9.23
C HIS A 44 -3.43 -8.73 -9.98
N ARG A 45 -2.71 -9.76 -9.52
CA ARG A 45 -1.51 -10.24 -10.17
C ARG A 45 -1.85 -10.84 -11.54
N VAL A 46 -0.99 -10.57 -12.52
CA VAL A 46 -1.03 -11.20 -13.84
C VAL A 46 0.18 -12.12 -13.93
N GLU A 47 0.03 -13.37 -13.52
CA GLU A 47 1.15 -14.30 -13.40
C GLU A 47 1.43 -15.12 -14.66
N ASP A 48 0.50 -15.15 -15.62
CA ASP A 48 0.64 -15.88 -16.88
C ASP A 48 1.38 -15.09 -17.96
N THR A 49 2.33 -14.26 -17.53
CA THR A 49 3.12 -13.41 -18.43
C THR A 49 4.60 -13.74 -18.27
N PRO A 50 5.40 -13.65 -19.36
CA PRO A 50 6.84 -13.87 -19.26
C PRO A 50 7.57 -12.91 -18.32
N MET A 51 6.98 -11.79 -18.00
CA MET A 51 7.58 -10.78 -17.10
C MET A 51 7.32 -11.06 -15.62
N ASP A 52 6.42 -11.97 -15.30
CA ASP A 52 6.23 -12.43 -13.92
C ASP A 52 7.09 -13.68 -13.73
N THR A 53 8.25 -13.49 -13.11
CA THR A 53 9.25 -14.55 -12.93
C THR A 53 9.33 -15.08 -11.50
N ASP A 54 8.52 -14.54 -10.59
CA ASP A 54 8.55 -14.94 -9.19
C ASP A 54 7.61 -16.12 -8.95
N LYS A 55 8.21 -17.28 -8.68
CA LYS A 55 7.47 -18.52 -8.41
C LYS A 55 7.29 -18.79 -6.92
N ALA A 56 7.88 -17.97 -6.07
CA ALA A 56 7.83 -18.15 -4.63
C ALA A 56 6.65 -17.45 -3.99
N ARG A 57 6.28 -16.28 -4.52
CA ARG A 57 5.16 -15.50 -3.99
C ARG A 57 3.86 -15.94 -4.64
N THR A 58 2.87 -16.15 -3.78
CA THR A 58 1.55 -16.67 -4.20
C THR A 58 0.43 -15.66 -4.06
N GLN A 59 0.73 -14.46 -3.56
CA GLN A 59 -0.28 -13.42 -3.38
C GLN A 59 -0.90 -13.01 -4.72
N SER A 60 -2.21 -12.87 -4.72
CA SER A 60 -2.97 -12.57 -5.93
C SER A 60 -3.37 -11.10 -6.08
N CYS A 61 -3.17 -10.31 -5.05
CA CYS A 61 -3.61 -8.92 -5.02
C CYS A 61 -2.44 -7.99 -4.70
N PHE A 62 -2.56 -6.72 -5.11
CA PHE A 62 -1.53 -5.74 -4.80
C PHE A 62 -2.13 -4.34 -4.60
N SER A 63 -1.35 -3.48 -3.94
CA SER A 63 -1.54 -2.05 -3.94
C SER A 63 -0.19 -1.36 -4.00
N LEU A 64 -0.18 -0.12 -4.51
CA LEU A 64 1.02 0.70 -4.55
C LEU A 64 0.69 2.06 -3.96
N MET A 65 1.41 2.42 -2.88
CA MET A 65 1.28 3.72 -2.22
C MET A 65 2.59 4.47 -2.37
N ARG A 66 2.53 5.79 -2.55
CA ARG A 66 3.72 6.62 -2.72
C ARG A 66 3.81 7.68 -1.65
N PHE A 67 5.02 7.83 -1.11
CA PHE A 67 5.36 8.82 -0.09
C PHE A 67 6.44 9.74 -0.65
N ARG A 68 6.38 11.02 -0.27
CA ARG A 68 7.32 12.04 -0.76
C ARG A 68 8.76 11.67 -0.43
N ASP A 69 8.99 11.22 0.79
CA ASP A 69 10.30 10.90 1.32
C ASP A 69 10.18 9.99 2.54
N ARG A 70 11.32 9.64 3.11
CA ARG A 70 11.38 8.80 4.30
C ARG A 70 10.68 9.45 5.49
N ALA A 71 10.77 10.77 5.61
CA ALA A 71 10.14 11.49 6.72
C ALA A 71 8.61 11.35 6.67
N GLN A 72 8.01 11.47 5.49
CA GLN A 72 6.57 11.30 5.35
C GLN A 72 6.15 9.85 5.65
N LEU A 73 6.91 8.87 5.16
CA LEU A 73 6.64 7.45 5.46
C LEU A 73 6.68 7.18 6.96
N ASP A 74 7.73 7.65 7.64
CA ASP A 74 7.87 7.46 9.07
C ASP A 74 6.75 8.17 9.86
N ALA A 75 6.37 9.37 9.40
CA ALA A 75 5.27 10.11 10.01
C ALA A 75 3.93 9.38 9.85
N ALA A 76 3.69 8.77 8.70
CA ALA A 76 2.48 7.98 8.46
C ALA A 76 2.41 6.77 9.41
N TYR A 77 3.52 6.05 9.57
CA TYR A 77 3.59 4.95 10.54
C TYR A 77 3.30 5.42 11.96
N ALA A 78 3.95 6.48 12.39
CA ALA A 78 3.75 7.02 13.74
C ALA A 78 2.31 7.47 13.94
N TYR A 79 1.71 8.09 12.93
CA TYR A 79 0.34 8.55 12.96
C TYR A 79 -0.65 7.40 13.17
N ILE A 80 -0.46 6.28 12.47
CA ILE A 80 -1.31 5.09 12.61
C ILE A 80 -1.10 4.43 13.97
N GLN A 81 0.15 4.27 14.40
CA GLN A 81 0.49 3.61 15.67
C GLN A 81 0.07 4.42 16.89
N ALA A 82 -0.02 5.74 16.76
CA ALA A 82 -0.46 6.61 17.86
C ALA A 82 -1.97 6.55 18.09
N ASN A 83 -2.68 5.65 17.40
CA ASN A 83 -4.14 5.50 17.49
C ASN A 83 -4.87 6.82 17.14
N THR A 84 -4.40 7.48 16.09
CA THR A 84 -4.98 8.75 15.64
C THR A 84 -6.20 8.48 14.78
N GLN A 85 -7.36 8.83 15.26
CA GLN A 85 -8.61 8.61 14.54
C GLN A 85 -8.88 9.74 13.54
N PRO A 86 -9.55 9.47 12.40
CA PRO A 86 -10.11 8.15 12.00
C PRO A 86 -9.13 7.21 11.30
N SER A 87 -7.89 7.63 11.04
CA SER A 87 -6.95 6.86 10.18
C SER A 87 -6.59 5.50 10.77
N THR A 88 -6.41 5.41 12.08
CA THR A 88 -6.09 4.11 12.70
C THR A 88 -7.24 3.11 12.53
N ALA A 89 -8.48 3.55 12.73
CA ALA A 89 -9.64 2.67 12.58
C ALA A 89 -9.83 2.23 11.12
N THR A 90 -9.66 3.14 10.15
CA THR A 90 -9.80 2.79 8.73
C THR A 90 -8.68 1.87 8.26
N HIS A 91 -7.46 2.07 8.75
CA HIS A 91 -6.34 1.18 8.48
C HIS A 91 -6.63 -0.24 9.00
N LEU A 92 -7.07 -0.37 10.24
CA LEU A 92 -7.37 -1.66 10.84
C LEU A 92 -8.51 -2.38 10.12
N ARG A 93 -9.56 -1.63 9.75
CA ARG A 93 -10.71 -2.19 9.04
C ARG A 93 -10.30 -2.79 7.70
N MET A 94 -9.42 -2.11 6.98
CA MET A 94 -8.86 -2.59 5.73
C MET A 94 -7.94 -3.79 5.96
N TYR A 95 -6.96 -3.64 6.86
CA TYR A 95 -5.89 -4.60 7.06
C TYR A 95 -6.40 -5.96 7.54
N ARG A 96 -7.42 -5.99 8.40
CA ARG A 96 -7.95 -7.24 8.94
C ARG A 96 -8.62 -8.14 7.91
N ARG A 97 -8.90 -7.62 6.69
CA ARG A 97 -9.48 -8.41 5.59
C ARG A 97 -8.40 -9.14 4.79
N LEU A 98 -7.14 -8.84 5.05
CA LEU A 98 -6.01 -9.36 4.30
C LEU A 98 -5.40 -10.57 4.99
N THR A 99 -4.79 -11.44 4.19
CA THR A 99 -3.94 -12.54 4.68
C THR A 99 -2.71 -12.63 3.78
N ASN A 100 -1.64 -13.25 4.28
CA ASN A 100 -0.37 -13.42 3.55
C ASN A 100 0.23 -12.10 3.05
N ALA A 101 0.02 -11.01 3.77
CA ALA A 101 0.49 -9.70 3.33
C ALA A 101 2.02 -9.59 3.39
N VAL A 102 2.60 -9.08 2.31
CA VAL A 102 4.03 -8.76 2.19
C VAL A 102 4.15 -7.32 1.72
N PHE A 103 5.00 -6.55 2.41
CA PHE A 103 5.21 -5.14 2.12
C PHE A 103 6.67 -4.93 1.74
N LEU A 104 6.89 -4.19 0.65
CA LEU A 104 8.22 -3.82 0.17
C LEU A 104 8.23 -2.32 -0.09
N CYS A 105 9.29 -1.64 0.38
CA CYS A 105 9.47 -0.22 0.12
C CYS A 105 10.69 -0.01 -0.76
N TRP A 106 10.52 0.79 -1.80
CA TRP A 106 11.55 1.12 -2.78
C TRP A 106 11.68 2.63 -2.85
N GLU A 107 12.90 3.13 -3.01
CA GLU A 107 13.13 4.56 -3.12
C GLU A 107 13.74 4.89 -4.47
N ASP A 108 13.23 5.97 -5.09
CA ASP A 108 13.83 6.49 -6.31
C ASP A 108 15.25 6.96 -6.03
N THR A 109 16.15 6.74 -6.97
CA THR A 109 17.50 7.29 -6.90
C THR A 109 17.57 8.59 -7.72
N ASN A 110 18.51 9.45 -7.33
CA ASN A 110 18.77 10.69 -8.07
C ASN A 110 19.96 10.56 -9.03
N LEU A 111 20.50 9.35 -9.21
CA LEU A 111 21.70 9.16 -10.01
C LEU A 111 21.54 9.64 -11.44
N GLY A 112 20.38 9.39 -12.05
CA GLY A 112 20.10 9.86 -13.41
C GLY A 112 19.95 11.37 -13.51
N LYS A 113 19.52 12.03 -12.45
CA LYS A 113 19.39 13.49 -12.41
C LYS A 113 20.72 14.19 -12.19
N ASP A 114 21.61 13.55 -11.44
CA ASP A 114 22.91 14.12 -11.08
C ASP A 114 23.88 14.14 -12.27
N THR A 115 23.57 13.39 -13.32
CA THR A 115 24.40 13.35 -14.53
C THR A 115 24.04 14.43 -15.54
N THR A 116 23.02 15.21 -15.29
CA THR A 116 22.64 16.34 -16.14
C THR A 116 23.31 17.62 -15.68
#